data_644017e4e6115190c2d07d7e29f03dec
#
_entry.id   644017e4e6115190c2d07d7e29f03dec
#
_cell.length_a   1.000
_cell.length_b   1.000
_cell.length_c   1.000
_cell.angle_alpha   90.00
_cell.angle_beta   90.00
_cell.angle_gamma   90.00
#
_symmetry.space_group_name_H-M   'P 1'
#
loop_
_entity.id
_entity.type
_entity.pdbx_description
1 polymer ?
#
loop_
_entity_poly.entity_id
_entity_poly.type
_entity_poly.pdbx_seq_one_letter_code
_entity_poly.pdbx_strand_id
1 'polypeptide(L)'
;TSDRRYRFNYHAVNALLARVYSYAGDSTNAIASAEEVIKKSGLELSSNNQDDPILFSECICALYKHHLTEALSQFWADGDKYTTQYFIRSERFNKYFEVSGNLKEDMRTKTAAFYEHSSTKTALSRKYSINSQEAIPLIRLPEMYYILAENTSDLTKAAKYLNAVRNKRGYSRSVNVQFTNAATQQAALDKEFRKEFYAEGQYWYFLKRHGITALSYDNAVTLTQERFEFPLPDAEKEYGWTASHDATR
;
A
#
# COMPACT_ATOMS: atom_id res chain seq x y z
N THR A 1 -1.13 7.92 -23.31
CA THR A 1 -1.93 7.64 -22.08
C THR A 1 -1.11 7.79 -20.81
N SER A 2 0.23 7.64 -20.86
CA SER A 2 1.11 7.82 -19.70
C SER A 2 1.01 9.22 -19.09
N ASP A 3 0.95 10.25 -19.89
CA ASP A 3 0.88 11.65 -19.44
C ASP A 3 -0.38 11.99 -18.62
N ARG A 4 -1.44 11.20 -18.75
CA ARG A 4 -2.67 11.41 -17.97
C ARG A 4 -2.59 10.87 -16.56
N ARG A 5 -1.64 10.01 -16.22
CA ARG A 5 -1.45 9.48 -14.86
C ARG A 5 -0.97 10.53 -13.88
N TYR A 6 -0.32 11.58 -14.36
CA TYR A 6 0.10 12.73 -13.54
C TYR A 6 -1.01 13.78 -13.38
N ARG A 7 -2.23 13.49 -13.80
CA ARG A 7 -3.40 14.36 -13.68
C ARG A 7 -4.54 13.59 -13.06
N PHE A 8 -5.39 14.30 -12.32
CA PHE A 8 -6.59 13.71 -11.75
C PHE A 8 -7.63 13.48 -12.86
N ASN A 9 -7.48 12.38 -13.57
CA ASN A 9 -8.31 11.98 -14.70
C ASN A 9 -9.55 11.22 -14.24
N TYR A 10 -10.45 10.86 -15.19
CA TYR A 10 -11.70 10.14 -14.91
C TYR A 10 -11.49 8.86 -14.07
N HIS A 11 -10.47 8.05 -14.37
CA HIS A 11 -10.19 6.82 -13.62
C HIS A 11 -9.63 7.11 -12.25
N ALA A 12 -8.84 8.17 -12.09
CA ALA A 12 -8.35 8.63 -10.78
C ALA A 12 -9.49 9.11 -9.88
N VAL A 13 -10.48 9.82 -10.44
CA VAL A 13 -11.68 10.23 -9.70
C VAL A 13 -12.46 9.01 -9.21
N ASN A 14 -12.75 8.06 -10.10
CA ASN A 14 -13.49 6.84 -9.72
C ASN A 14 -12.69 5.99 -8.70
N ALA A 15 -11.38 5.90 -8.84
CA ALA A 15 -10.53 5.18 -7.89
C ALA A 15 -10.51 5.86 -6.52
N LEU A 16 -10.48 7.20 -6.48
CA LEU A 16 -10.61 7.94 -5.22
C LEU A 16 -12.01 7.77 -4.61
N LEU A 17 -13.07 7.81 -5.41
CA LEU A 17 -14.43 7.54 -4.93
C LEU A 17 -14.54 6.14 -4.33
N ALA A 18 -13.98 5.12 -4.99
CA ALA A 18 -13.95 3.76 -4.44
C ALA A 18 -13.28 3.72 -3.05
N ARG A 19 -12.14 4.41 -2.89
CA ARG A 19 -11.43 4.54 -1.61
C ARG A 19 -12.28 5.25 -0.55
N VAL A 20 -12.90 6.38 -0.90
CA VAL A 20 -13.73 7.17 0.01
C VAL A 20 -14.97 6.40 0.43
N TYR A 21 -15.68 5.78 -0.50
CA TYR A 21 -16.86 4.96 -0.17
C TYR A 21 -16.49 3.76 0.70
N SER A 22 -15.39 3.08 0.41
CA SER A 22 -14.90 1.98 1.26
C SER A 22 -14.55 2.48 2.67
N TYR A 23 -13.94 3.67 2.78
CA TYR A 23 -13.64 4.29 4.08
C TYR A 23 -14.92 4.67 4.86
N ALA A 24 -15.95 5.13 4.15
CA ALA A 24 -17.24 5.50 4.73
C ALA A 24 -18.16 4.29 5.02
N GLY A 25 -17.77 3.07 4.65
CA GLY A 25 -18.59 1.86 4.81
C GLY A 25 -19.69 1.69 3.77
N ASP A 26 -19.70 2.51 2.71
CA ASP A 26 -20.61 2.38 1.58
C ASP A 26 -20.10 1.36 0.57
N SER A 27 -20.29 0.08 0.89
CA SER A 27 -19.80 -1.05 0.09
C SER A 27 -20.38 -1.06 -1.33
N THR A 28 -21.62 -0.61 -1.52
CA THR A 28 -22.28 -0.62 -2.84
C THR A 28 -21.58 0.32 -3.81
N ASN A 29 -21.36 1.56 -3.41
CA ASN A 29 -20.70 2.56 -4.25
C ASN A 29 -19.18 2.30 -4.36
N ALA A 30 -18.55 1.75 -3.30
CA ALA A 30 -17.15 1.32 -3.35
C ALA A 30 -16.91 0.26 -4.43
N ILE A 31 -17.76 -0.79 -4.47
CA ILE A 31 -17.69 -1.86 -5.47
C ILE A 31 -17.92 -1.29 -6.88
N ALA A 32 -18.98 -0.52 -7.07
CA ALA A 32 -19.32 0.04 -8.38
C ALA A 32 -18.18 0.90 -8.95
N SER A 33 -17.58 1.77 -8.11
CA SER A 33 -16.49 2.65 -8.52
C SER A 33 -15.21 1.87 -8.82
N ALA A 34 -14.85 0.86 -8.01
CA ALA A 34 -13.69 0.03 -8.24
C ALA A 34 -13.82 -0.82 -9.51
N GLU A 35 -14.99 -1.43 -9.75
CA GLU A 35 -15.27 -2.18 -10.97
C GLU A 35 -15.18 -1.31 -12.22
N GLU A 36 -15.68 -0.06 -12.17
CA GLU A 36 -15.60 0.89 -13.27
C GLU A 36 -14.14 1.13 -13.69
N VAL A 37 -13.24 1.32 -12.69
CA VAL A 37 -11.81 1.51 -12.96
C VAL A 37 -11.20 0.25 -13.57
N ILE A 38 -11.43 -0.92 -12.98
CA ILE A 38 -10.86 -2.18 -13.47
C ILE A 38 -11.30 -2.47 -14.91
N LYS A 39 -12.58 -2.25 -15.21
CA LYS A 39 -13.15 -2.54 -16.53
C LYS A 39 -12.72 -1.56 -17.62
N LYS A 40 -12.53 -0.27 -17.29
CA LYS A 40 -12.41 0.79 -18.30
C LYS A 40 -11.05 1.49 -18.35
N SER A 41 -10.17 1.33 -17.36
CA SER A 41 -8.89 2.01 -17.36
C SER A 41 -7.90 1.47 -18.39
N GLY A 42 -8.08 0.23 -18.85
CA GLY A 42 -7.13 -0.48 -19.70
C GLY A 42 -5.83 -0.85 -18.98
N LEU A 43 -5.78 -0.70 -17.65
CA LEU A 43 -4.63 -1.11 -16.85
C LEU A 43 -4.73 -2.60 -16.49
N GLU A 44 -3.58 -3.24 -16.41
CA GLU A 44 -3.46 -4.63 -16.00
C GLU A 44 -2.52 -4.79 -14.80
N LEU A 45 -2.78 -5.81 -13.99
CA LEU A 45 -1.89 -6.18 -12.90
C LEU A 45 -0.58 -6.74 -13.46
N SER A 46 0.55 -6.16 -13.06
CA SER A 46 1.88 -6.60 -13.47
C SER A 46 2.32 -7.86 -12.73
N SER A 47 3.08 -8.70 -13.41
CA SER A 47 3.79 -9.84 -12.83
C SER A 47 5.31 -9.65 -12.84
N ASN A 48 5.79 -8.45 -13.17
CA ASN A 48 7.21 -8.11 -13.22
C ASN A 48 7.44 -6.70 -12.66
N ASN A 49 8.46 -6.56 -11.82
CA ASN A 49 8.91 -5.28 -11.26
C ASN A 49 10.41 -5.04 -11.50
N GLN A 50 11.02 -5.75 -12.44
CA GLN A 50 12.48 -5.74 -12.66
C GLN A 50 13.04 -4.32 -12.83
N ASP A 51 12.40 -3.50 -13.66
CA ASP A 51 12.81 -2.13 -13.93
C ASP A 51 11.77 -1.10 -13.49
N ASP A 52 10.78 -1.54 -12.72
CA ASP A 52 9.64 -0.74 -12.26
C ASP A 52 9.27 -1.08 -10.80
N PRO A 53 10.13 -0.74 -9.83
CA PRO A 53 9.91 -1.11 -8.43
C PRO A 53 8.69 -0.44 -7.80
N ILE A 54 8.17 0.66 -8.38
CA ILE A 54 6.93 1.31 -7.97
C ILE A 54 5.68 0.74 -8.66
N LEU A 55 5.87 -0.18 -9.64
CA LEU A 55 4.79 -0.69 -10.49
C LEU A 55 3.98 0.44 -11.14
N PHE A 56 4.71 1.36 -11.78
CA PHE A 56 4.10 2.52 -12.46
C PHE A 56 3.14 2.10 -13.57
N SER A 57 3.38 0.92 -14.18
CA SER A 57 2.47 0.31 -15.16
C SER A 57 1.04 0.13 -14.63
N GLU A 58 0.88 -0.03 -13.31
CA GLU A 58 -0.40 -0.17 -12.62
C GLU A 58 -0.94 1.16 -12.04
N CYS A 59 -0.18 2.26 -12.14
CA CYS A 59 -0.61 3.53 -11.57
C CYS A 59 -1.81 4.11 -12.30
N ILE A 60 -2.84 4.41 -11.55
CA ILE A 60 -4.02 5.15 -11.99
C ILE A 60 -3.75 6.65 -11.84
N CYS A 61 -3.11 7.03 -10.73
CA CYS A 61 -2.72 8.40 -10.43
C CYS A 61 -1.37 8.42 -9.70
N ALA A 62 -0.49 9.33 -10.10
CA ALA A 62 0.81 9.55 -9.49
C ALA A 62 1.16 11.03 -9.46
N LEU A 63 2.02 11.43 -8.53
CA LEU A 63 2.67 12.73 -8.54
C LEU A 63 4.01 12.62 -9.26
N TYR A 64 4.27 13.55 -10.17
CA TYR A 64 5.60 13.74 -10.74
C TYR A 64 6.44 14.66 -9.86
N LYS A 65 7.67 14.27 -9.58
CA LYS A 65 8.65 15.10 -8.87
C LYS A 65 9.99 15.02 -9.57
N HIS A 66 10.34 16.08 -10.26
CA HIS A 66 11.65 16.19 -10.92
C HIS A 66 12.79 15.95 -9.93
N HIS A 67 13.78 15.15 -10.32
CA HIS A 67 14.88 14.72 -9.47
C HIS A 67 14.44 14.01 -8.18
N LEU A 68 13.36 13.22 -8.25
CA LEU A 68 12.79 12.53 -7.09
C LEU A 68 13.82 11.65 -6.37
N THR A 69 14.56 10.85 -7.14
CA THR A 69 15.57 9.92 -6.59
C THR A 69 16.67 10.68 -5.84
N GLU A 70 17.13 11.81 -6.38
CA GLU A 70 18.11 12.66 -5.73
C GLU A 70 17.55 13.31 -4.46
N ALA A 71 16.35 13.87 -4.54
CA ALA A 71 15.68 14.51 -3.41
C ALA A 71 15.42 13.57 -2.23
N LEU A 72 15.20 12.27 -2.51
CA LEU A 72 14.95 11.25 -1.51
C LEU A 72 16.16 10.38 -1.18
N SER A 73 17.33 10.65 -1.77
CA SER A 73 18.53 9.80 -1.62
C SER A 73 18.97 9.59 -0.19
N GLN A 74 18.83 10.61 0.67
CA GLN A 74 19.17 10.48 2.10
C GLN A 74 18.30 9.46 2.86
N PHE A 75 17.11 9.13 2.34
CA PHE A 75 16.17 8.19 2.97
C PHE A 75 16.11 6.82 2.26
N TRP A 76 16.30 6.79 0.94
CA TRP A 76 16.01 5.65 0.08
C TRP A 76 17.15 5.24 -0.86
N ALA A 77 18.40 5.64 -0.59
CA ALA A 77 19.53 5.23 -1.44
C ALA A 77 19.95 3.78 -1.17
N ASP A 78 20.45 3.11 -2.22
CA ASP A 78 21.15 1.83 -2.06
C ASP A 78 22.49 2.04 -1.35
N GLY A 79 22.83 1.18 -0.39
CA GLY A 79 24.08 1.23 0.37
C GLY A 79 24.05 2.09 1.63
N ASP A 80 25.15 2.16 2.36
CA ASP A 80 25.30 2.80 3.68
C ASP A 80 25.70 4.27 3.60
N LYS A 81 25.11 5.02 2.69
CA LYS A 81 25.52 6.42 2.48
C LYS A 81 25.05 7.39 3.56
N TYR A 82 23.95 7.08 4.22
CA TYR A 82 23.28 8.01 5.13
C TYR A 82 22.77 7.34 6.40
N THR A 83 22.86 8.02 7.52
CA THR A 83 22.36 7.55 8.82
C THR A 83 20.85 7.67 8.96
N THR A 84 20.19 8.39 8.05
CA THR A 84 18.74 8.67 8.05
C THR A 84 17.93 7.72 7.16
N GLN A 85 18.55 6.68 6.60
CA GLN A 85 17.88 5.76 5.68
C GLN A 85 16.75 4.97 6.35
N TYR A 86 15.65 4.83 5.63
CA TYR A 86 14.55 3.94 6.02
C TYR A 86 14.86 2.51 5.60
N PHE A 87 15.20 1.69 6.57
CA PHE A 87 15.47 0.27 6.37
C PHE A 87 14.58 -0.60 7.24
N ILE A 88 14.46 -1.85 6.86
CA ILE A 88 13.84 -2.90 7.67
C ILE A 88 14.89 -3.97 7.97
N ARG A 89 15.03 -4.37 9.23
CA ARG A 89 15.95 -5.46 9.60
C ARG A 89 15.44 -6.78 9.03
N SER A 90 16.34 -7.65 8.57
CA SER A 90 15.99 -8.91 7.89
C SER A 90 15.03 -9.78 8.71
N GLU A 91 15.16 -9.81 10.03
CA GLU A 91 14.24 -10.55 10.90
C GLU A 91 12.80 -10.00 10.80
N ARG A 92 12.64 -8.67 10.85
CA ARG A 92 11.33 -8.02 10.68
C ARG A 92 10.83 -8.10 9.24
N PHE A 93 11.74 -8.03 8.26
CA PHE A 93 11.42 -8.18 6.85
C PHE A 93 10.74 -9.53 6.59
N ASN A 94 11.31 -10.61 7.11
CA ASN A 94 10.76 -11.95 6.93
C ASN A 94 9.36 -12.09 7.56
N LYS A 95 9.11 -11.48 8.72
CA LYS A 95 7.79 -11.44 9.36
C LYS A 95 6.82 -10.55 8.59
N TYR A 96 7.29 -9.36 8.17
CA TYR A 96 6.48 -8.37 7.47
C TYR A 96 5.98 -8.91 6.13
N PHE A 97 6.86 -9.53 5.35
CA PHE A 97 6.56 -10.06 4.02
C PHE A 97 6.22 -11.55 4.01
N GLU A 98 6.24 -12.23 5.16
CA GLU A 98 5.98 -13.67 5.29
C GLU A 98 6.91 -14.52 4.40
N VAL A 99 8.21 -14.18 4.34
CA VAL A 99 9.19 -14.85 3.47
C VAL A 99 9.51 -16.25 4.01
N SER A 100 8.65 -17.23 3.73
CA SER A 100 8.85 -18.62 4.15
C SER A 100 8.16 -19.59 3.19
N GLY A 101 8.72 -20.80 3.04
CA GLY A 101 8.11 -21.86 2.26
C GLY A 101 7.68 -21.43 0.84
N ASN A 102 6.44 -21.68 0.50
CA ASN A 102 5.86 -21.35 -0.81
C ASN A 102 5.57 -19.83 -0.99
N LEU A 103 5.75 -19.01 0.04
CA LEU A 103 5.54 -17.56 -0.02
C LEU A 103 6.82 -16.80 -0.41
N LYS A 104 7.96 -17.45 -0.46
CA LYS A 104 9.26 -16.85 -0.84
C LYS A 104 9.33 -16.38 -2.31
N GLU A 105 8.39 -16.78 -3.14
CA GLU A 105 8.35 -16.41 -4.56
C GLU A 105 7.70 -15.04 -4.82
N ASP A 106 7.22 -14.37 -3.79
CA ASP A 106 6.64 -13.03 -3.90
C ASP A 106 7.64 -12.04 -4.52
N MET A 107 7.31 -11.49 -5.69
CA MET A 107 8.18 -10.55 -6.40
C MET A 107 8.45 -9.26 -5.62
N ARG A 108 7.56 -8.90 -4.68
CA ARG A 108 7.70 -7.73 -3.82
C ARG A 108 8.84 -7.86 -2.81
N THR A 109 9.42 -9.06 -2.68
CA THR A 109 10.55 -9.34 -1.77
C THR A 109 11.88 -9.54 -2.50
N LYS A 110 11.88 -9.54 -3.82
CA LYS A 110 13.08 -9.82 -4.63
C LYS A 110 13.97 -8.58 -4.75
N THR A 111 15.15 -8.79 -5.32
CA THR A 111 16.19 -7.76 -5.50
C THR A 111 15.75 -6.57 -6.36
N ALA A 112 14.74 -6.73 -7.21
CA ALA A 112 14.12 -5.62 -7.92
C ALA A 112 13.39 -4.65 -6.99
N ALA A 113 12.80 -5.16 -5.88
CA ALA A 113 12.04 -4.37 -4.92
C ALA A 113 12.87 -3.89 -3.73
N PHE A 114 13.90 -4.65 -3.33
CA PHE A 114 14.72 -4.37 -2.17
C PHE A 114 16.21 -4.58 -2.44
N TYR A 115 17.01 -3.68 -1.92
CA TYR A 115 18.45 -3.86 -1.74
C TYR A 115 18.69 -4.48 -0.36
N GLU A 116 19.39 -5.62 -0.31
CA GLU A 116 19.78 -6.25 0.95
C GLU A 116 21.25 -5.91 1.27
N HIS A 117 21.46 -5.30 2.40
CA HIS A 117 22.81 -5.01 2.90
C HIS A 117 23.30 -6.19 3.73
N SER A 118 24.27 -6.93 3.19
CA SER A 118 24.70 -8.21 3.75
C SER A 118 25.38 -8.10 5.14
N SER A 119 26.12 -7.02 5.40
CA SER A 119 26.84 -6.85 6.67
C SER A 119 25.92 -6.39 7.80
N THR A 120 24.98 -5.48 7.53
CA THR A 120 24.05 -4.94 8.53
C THR A 120 22.77 -5.75 8.68
N LYS A 121 22.54 -6.70 7.77
CA LYS A 121 21.29 -7.49 7.72
C LYS A 121 20.06 -6.62 7.67
N THR A 122 20.07 -5.65 6.76
CA THR A 122 18.98 -4.72 6.53
C THR A 122 18.54 -4.75 5.08
N ALA A 123 17.26 -4.48 4.84
CA ALA A 123 16.67 -4.34 3.51
C ALA A 123 16.18 -2.90 3.30
N LEU A 124 16.56 -2.29 2.20
CA LEU A 124 16.14 -0.95 1.77
C LEU A 124 15.24 -1.07 0.56
N SER A 125 14.10 -0.41 0.58
CA SER A 125 13.19 -0.43 -0.56
C SER A 125 13.77 0.36 -1.73
N ARG A 126 13.67 -0.21 -2.91
CA ARG A 126 14.10 0.41 -4.16
C ARG A 126 13.06 1.29 -4.83
N LYS A 127 11.87 1.39 -4.27
CA LYS A 127 10.76 2.19 -4.85
C LYS A 127 11.16 3.62 -5.19
N TYR A 128 12.06 4.22 -4.41
CA TYR A 128 12.46 5.61 -4.60
C TYR A 128 13.96 5.78 -4.89
N SER A 129 14.78 4.71 -4.79
CA SER A 129 16.19 4.75 -5.18
C SER A 129 16.41 4.39 -6.65
N ILE A 130 15.51 3.58 -7.23
CA ILE A 130 15.51 3.21 -8.65
C ILE A 130 14.14 3.55 -9.24
N ASN A 131 13.88 4.83 -9.44
CA ASN A 131 12.59 5.32 -9.92
C ASN A 131 12.77 6.18 -11.18
N SER A 132 12.93 5.52 -12.33
CA SER A 132 13.13 6.16 -13.63
C SER A 132 11.92 7.01 -14.07
N GLN A 133 10.77 6.82 -13.45
CA GLN A 133 9.54 7.57 -13.74
C GLN A 133 9.45 8.88 -12.95
N GLU A 134 10.33 9.08 -11.95
CA GLU A 134 10.28 10.23 -11.05
C GLU A 134 8.88 10.44 -10.45
N ALA A 135 8.20 9.32 -10.15
CA ALA A 135 6.78 9.28 -9.79
C ALA A 135 6.57 8.77 -8.36
N ILE A 136 5.65 9.40 -7.65
CA ILE A 136 5.12 8.94 -6.37
C ILE A 136 3.73 8.37 -6.62
N PRO A 137 3.50 7.05 -6.47
CA PRO A 137 2.19 6.45 -6.65
C PRO A 137 1.20 7.00 -5.64
N LEU A 138 0.04 7.47 -6.08
CA LEU A 138 -1.06 7.90 -5.22
C LEU A 138 -2.17 6.85 -5.17
N ILE A 139 -2.50 6.28 -6.32
CA ILE A 139 -3.51 5.24 -6.46
C ILE A 139 -3.02 4.24 -7.51
N ARG A 140 -3.00 2.96 -7.12
CA ARG A 140 -2.63 1.87 -8.03
C ARG A 140 -3.76 0.86 -8.18
N LEU A 141 -3.76 0.16 -9.31
CA LEU A 141 -4.79 -0.83 -9.66
C LEU A 141 -5.02 -1.93 -8.59
N PRO A 142 -4.00 -2.48 -7.89
CA PRO A 142 -4.21 -3.45 -6.82
C PRO A 142 -5.17 -2.98 -5.72
N GLU A 143 -5.19 -1.68 -5.42
CA GLU A 143 -6.12 -1.13 -4.43
C GLU A 143 -7.58 -1.34 -4.82
N MET A 144 -7.91 -1.22 -6.09
CA MET A 144 -9.27 -1.49 -6.59
C MET A 144 -9.67 -2.95 -6.35
N TYR A 145 -8.76 -3.89 -6.58
CA TYR A 145 -8.99 -5.30 -6.27
C TYR A 145 -9.16 -5.55 -4.77
N TYR A 146 -8.39 -4.85 -3.93
CA TYR A 146 -8.51 -4.99 -2.47
C TYR A 146 -9.78 -4.35 -1.94
N ILE A 147 -10.24 -3.23 -2.51
CA ILE A 147 -11.54 -2.65 -2.19
C ILE A 147 -12.67 -3.62 -2.55
N LEU A 148 -12.61 -4.28 -3.71
CA LEU A 148 -13.56 -5.34 -4.07
C LEU A 148 -13.49 -6.52 -3.12
N ALA A 149 -12.28 -6.96 -2.76
CA ALA A 149 -12.08 -8.07 -1.82
C ALA A 149 -12.61 -7.77 -0.42
N GLU A 150 -12.58 -6.51 0.00
CA GLU A 150 -13.06 -6.06 1.30
C GLU A 150 -14.58 -5.88 1.35
N ASN A 151 -15.15 -5.27 0.32
CA ASN A 151 -16.55 -4.83 0.32
C ASN A 151 -17.54 -5.85 -0.27
N THR A 152 -17.05 -6.93 -0.89
CA THR A 152 -17.92 -7.98 -1.44
C THR A 152 -18.36 -8.95 -0.34
N SER A 153 -19.67 -9.09 -0.13
CA SER A 153 -20.27 -9.97 0.89
C SER A 153 -20.11 -11.46 0.59
N ASP A 154 -20.05 -11.86 -0.68
CA ASP A 154 -19.71 -13.22 -1.09
C ASP A 154 -18.21 -13.46 -0.86
N LEU A 155 -17.90 -14.21 0.19
CA LEU A 155 -16.52 -14.48 0.62
C LEU A 155 -15.70 -15.22 -0.44
N THR A 156 -16.33 -16.07 -1.25
CA THR A 156 -15.67 -16.78 -2.34
C THR A 156 -15.28 -15.81 -3.47
N LYS A 157 -16.18 -14.91 -3.83
CA LYS A 157 -15.92 -13.85 -4.82
C LYS A 157 -14.87 -12.87 -4.29
N ALA A 158 -14.98 -12.48 -3.03
CA ALA A 158 -14.01 -11.60 -2.36
C ALA A 158 -12.59 -12.20 -2.37
N ALA A 159 -12.45 -13.49 -2.04
CA ALA A 159 -11.16 -14.18 -2.09
C ALA A 159 -10.56 -14.23 -3.51
N LYS A 160 -11.38 -14.35 -4.56
CA LYS A 160 -10.91 -14.30 -5.94
C LYS A 160 -10.25 -12.96 -6.30
N TYR A 161 -10.80 -11.84 -5.83
CA TYR A 161 -10.21 -10.53 -6.06
C TYR A 161 -8.84 -10.40 -5.40
N LEU A 162 -8.70 -10.81 -4.13
CA LEU A 162 -7.41 -10.79 -3.44
C LEU A 162 -6.39 -11.71 -4.14
N ASN A 163 -6.80 -12.92 -4.49
CA ASN A 163 -5.93 -13.89 -5.15
C ASN A 163 -5.53 -13.46 -6.57
N ALA A 164 -6.31 -12.64 -7.26
CA ALA A 164 -5.92 -12.08 -8.56
C ALA A 164 -4.63 -11.27 -8.44
N VAL A 165 -4.50 -10.43 -7.42
CA VAL A 165 -3.27 -9.68 -7.15
C VAL A 165 -2.16 -10.63 -6.69
N ARG A 166 -2.41 -11.50 -5.73
CA ARG A 166 -1.43 -12.45 -5.19
C ARG A 166 -0.78 -13.30 -6.27
N ASN A 167 -1.58 -13.84 -7.18
CA ASN A 167 -1.07 -14.66 -8.28
C ASN A 167 -0.18 -13.86 -9.24
N LYS A 168 -0.48 -12.59 -9.45
CA LYS A 168 0.38 -11.68 -10.22
C LYS A 168 1.66 -11.30 -9.47
N ARG A 169 1.67 -11.39 -8.15
CA ARG A 169 2.86 -11.17 -7.31
C ARG A 169 3.76 -12.42 -7.18
N GLY A 170 3.45 -13.50 -7.89
CA GLY A 170 4.25 -14.72 -7.95
C GLY A 170 3.76 -15.87 -7.08
N TYR A 171 2.65 -15.69 -6.35
CA TYR A 171 2.07 -16.81 -5.60
C TYR A 171 1.42 -17.85 -6.52
N SER A 172 1.74 -19.11 -6.28
CA SER A 172 1.06 -20.23 -6.94
C SER A 172 -0.41 -20.27 -6.54
N ARG A 173 -1.27 -20.76 -7.46
CA ARG A 173 -2.69 -20.97 -7.16
C ARG A 173 -2.92 -21.96 -6.02
N SER A 174 -1.97 -22.86 -5.76
CA SER A 174 -2.04 -23.82 -4.64
C SER A 174 -2.01 -23.17 -3.26
N VAL A 175 -1.54 -21.93 -3.15
CA VAL A 175 -1.51 -21.13 -1.92
C VAL A 175 -2.53 -19.99 -1.93
N ASN A 176 -3.54 -20.08 -2.77
CA ASN A 176 -4.64 -19.13 -2.77
C ASN A 176 -5.37 -19.15 -1.42
N VAL A 177 -5.63 -17.96 -0.90
CA VAL A 177 -6.40 -17.83 0.34
C VAL A 177 -7.88 -18.10 0.11
N GLN A 178 -8.53 -18.63 1.15
CA GLN A 178 -9.97 -18.82 1.22
C GLN A 178 -10.49 -17.98 2.40
N PHE A 179 -11.61 -17.32 2.22
CA PHE A 179 -12.28 -16.61 3.31
C PHE A 179 -13.41 -17.49 3.84
N THR A 180 -13.38 -17.76 5.13
CA THR A 180 -14.43 -18.54 5.83
C THR A 180 -15.36 -17.64 6.64
N ASN A 181 -14.91 -16.44 6.99
CA ASN A 181 -15.65 -15.40 7.72
C ASN A 181 -14.96 -14.04 7.55
N ALA A 182 -15.56 -13.00 8.12
CA ALA A 182 -15.02 -11.63 8.06
C ALA A 182 -13.63 -11.50 8.72
N ALA A 183 -13.35 -12.26 9.79
CA ALA A 183 -12.05 -12.19 10.45
C ALA A 183 -10.93 -12.74 9.57
N THR A 184 -11.16 -13.86 8.86
CA THR A 184 -10.20 -14.44 7.91
C THR A 184 -9.99 -13.54 6.70
N GLN A 185 -11.04 -12.87 6.24
CA GLN A 185 -10.98 -11.87 5.17
C GLN A 185 -10.12 -10.67 5.59
N GLN A 186 -10.41 -10.07 6.74
CA GLN A 186 -9.66 -8.93 7.28
C GLN A 186 -8.19 -9.27 7.52
N ALA A 187 -7.89 -10.44 8.10
CA ALA A 187 -6.52 -10.87 8.35
C ALA A 187 -5.71 -11.06 7.05
N ALA A 188 -6.34 -11.57 5.99
CA ALA A 188 -5.68 -11.71 4.69
C ALA A 188 -5.48 -10.36 4.00
N LEU A 189 -6.45 -9.45 4.09
CA LEU A 189 -6.35 -8.08 3.58
C LEU A 189 -5.25 -7.30 4.32
N ASP A 190 -5.17 -7.37 5.65
CA ASP A 190 -4.09 -6.77 6.44
C ASP A 190 -2.70 -7.12 5.88
N LYS A 191 -2.47 -8.41 5.66
CA LYS A 191 -1.21 -8.90 5.12
C LYS A 191 -0.91 -8.38 3.72
N GLU A 192 -1.91 -8.35 2.86
CA GLU A 192 -1.71 -7.93 1.47
C GLU A 192 -1.60 -6.40 1.34
N PHE A 193 -2.39 -5.60 2.06
CA PHE A 193 -2.22 -4.15 2.12
C PHE A 193 -0.83 -3.76 2.61
N ARG A 194 -0.35 -4.41 3.67
CA ARG A 194 0.97 -4.20 4.23
C ARG A 194 2.08 -4.43 3.20
N LYS A 195 2.04 -5.57 2.51
CA LYS A 195 3.06 -5.95 1.51
C LYS A 195 2.99 -5.09 0.25
N GLU A 196 1.79 -4.83 -0.25
CA GLU A 196 1.58 -4.13 -1.51
C GLU A 196 1.93 -2.65 -1.42
N PHE A 197 1.52 -2.00 -0.34
CA PHE A 197 1.66 -0.56 -0.16
C PHE A 197 2.80 -0.16 0.78
N TYR A 198 3.82 -1.02 0.91
CA TYR A 198 5.04 -0.67 1.64
C TYR A 198 5.64 0.64 1.09
N ALA A 199 5.92 1.58 1.98
CA ALA A 199 6.43 2.91 1.64
C ALA A 199 5.50 3.80 0.78
N GLU A 200 4.19 3.52 0.74
CA GLU A 200 3.18 4.32 0.02
C GLU A 200 2.14 4.96 0.95
N GLY A 201 2.21 4.69 2.26
CA GLY A 201 1.33 5.28 3.27
C GLY A 201 -0.07 4.65 3.39
N GLN A 202 -0.54 3.89 2.39
CA GLN A 202 -1.92 3.38 2.36
C GLN A 202 -2.23 2.39 3.48
N TYR A 203 -1.24 1.64 3.96
CA TYR A 203 -1.42 0.71 5.07
C TYR A 203 -1.81 1.40 6.37
N TRP A 204 -1.34 2.62 6.64
CA TRP A 204 -1.75 3.39 7.80
C TRP A 204 -3.25 3.72 7.80
N TYR A 205 -3.81 4.10 6.65
CA TYR A 205 -5.24 4.35 6.49
C TYR A 205 -6.07 3.06 6.66
N PHE A 206 -5.54 1.93 6.19
CA PHE A 206 -6.17 0.62 6.42
C PHE A 206 -6.25 0.30 7.91
N LEU A 207 -5.15 0.44 8.66
CA LEU A 207 -5.11 0.21 10.10
C LEU A 207 -6.09 1.12 10.85
N LYS A 208 -6.11 2.42 10.53
CA LYS A 208 -7.02 3.41 11.12
C LYS A 208 -8.48 3.04 10.89
N ARG A 209 -8.86 2.76 9.65
CA ARG A 209 -10.24 2.42 9.27
C ARG A 209 -10.77 1.19 10.00
N HIS A 210 -9.93 0.19 10.17
CA HIS A 210 -10.29 -1.07 10.83
C HIS A 210 -10.09 -1.06 12.34
N GLY A 211 -9.63 0.03 12.93
CA GLY A 211 -9.35 0.11 14.37
C GLY A 211 -8.29 -0.89 14.84
N ILE A 212 -7.32 -1.24 13.98
CA ILE A 212 -6.30 -2.21 14.32
C ILE A 212 -5.28 -1.58 15.26
N THR A 213 -5.23 -2.06 16.49
CA THR A 213 -4.34 -1.55 17.55
C THR A 213 -3.09 -2.39 17.76
N ALA A 214 -3.06 -3.63 17.28
CA ALA A 214 -1.93 -4.54 17.38
C ALA A 214 -1.47 -4.99 15.99
N LEU A 215 -0.17 -4.87 15.72
CA LEU A 215 0.39 -5.26 14.44
C LEU A 215 0.70 -6.77 14.43
N SER A 216 0.17 -7.49 13.46
CA SER A 216 0.34 -8.95 13.35
C SER A 216 1.78 -9.41 13.15
N TYR A 217 2.68 -8.51 12.76
CA TYR A 217 4.10 -8.77 12.50
C TYR A 217 5.05 -8.15 13.52
N ASP A 218 4.57 -7.31 14.43
CA ASP A 218 5.39 -6.64 15.45
C ASP A 218 4.61 -6.40 16.74
N ASN A 219 4.72 -7.32 17.66
CA ASN A 219 4.03 -7.26 18.96
C ASN A 219 4.58 -6.16 19.90
N ALA A 220 5.71 -5.54 19.56
CA ALA A 220 6.29 -4.46 20.35
C ALA A 220 5.63 -3.10 20.09
N VAL A 221 4.80 -3.01 19.04
CA VAL A 221 4.11 -1.77 18.66
C VAL A 221 2.63 -1.91 18.93
N THR A 222 2.12 -1.09 19.86
CA THR A 222 0.69 -0.89 20.06
C THR A 222 0.29 0.45 19.44
N LEU A 223 -0.74 0.43 18.60
CA LEU A 223 -1.30 1.63 18.01
C LEU A 223 -2.43 2.14 18.89
N THR A 224 -2.26 3.32 19.47
CA THR A 224 -3.31 4.04 20.21
C THR A 224 -4.07 4.96 19.26
N GLN A 225 -5.25 5.43 19.68
CA GLN A 225 -6.03 6.41 18.89
C GLN A 225 -5.20 7.66 18.55
N GLU A 226 -4.41 8.13 19.48
CA GLU A 226 -3.54 9.30 19.30
C GLU A 226 -2.50 9.12 18.17
N ARG A 227 -2.08 7.88 17.88
CA ARG A 227 -1.16 7.60 16.77
C ARG A 227 -1.81 7.70 15.39
N PHE A 228 -3.12 7.75 15.35
CA PHE A 228 -3.90 7.96 14.12
C PHE A 228 -4.32 9.42 13.91
N GLU A 229 -3.90 10.31 14.79
CA GLU A 229 -4.16 11.74 14.73
C GLU A 229 -2.85 12.51 14.60
N PHE A 230 -2.78 13.42 13.65
CA PHE A 230 -1.63 14.32 13.57
C PHE A 230 -1.80 15.40 14.64
N PRO A 231 -0.76 15.69 15.44
CA PRO A 231 -0.82 16.79 16.37
C PRO A 231 -1.00 18.11 15.61
N LEU A 232 -1.83 18.98 16.16
CA LEU A 232 -1.96 20.32 15.61
C LEU A 232 -0.61 21.05 15.68
N PRO A 233 -0.17 21.68 14.61
CA PRO A 233 1.02 22.53 14.64
C PRO A 233 0.93 23.57 15.77
N ASP A 234 2.04 23.85 16.42
CA ASP A 234 2.04 24.83 17.53
C ASP A 234 1.57 26.20 17.09
N ALA A 235 1.87 26.61 15.86
CA ALA A 235 1.35 27.85 15.28
C ALA A 235 -0.19 27.90 15.25
N GLU A 236 -0.87 26.79 14.96
CA GLU A 236 -2.34 26.73 14.97
C GLU A 236 -2.91 26.88 16.39
N LYS A 237 -2.19 26.39 17.41
CA LYS A 237 -2.58 26.57 18.81
C LYS A 237 -2.41 28.00 19.27
N GLU A 238 -1.39 28.71 18.78
CA GLU A 238 -1.12 30.13 19.10
C GLU A 238 -2.14 31.08 18.48
N TYR A 239 -2.71 30.74 17.30
CA TYR A 239 -3.63 31.60 16.55
C TYR A 239 -5.12 31.34 16.83
N GLY A 240 -5.48 30.73 17.96
CA GLY A 240 -6.84 30.71 18.47
C GLY A 240 -7.62 29.43 18.24
N TRP A 241 -6.94 28.31 17.97
CA TRP A 241 -7.60 27.01 18.04
C TRP A 241 -8.02 26.70 19.48
N THR A 242 -9.29 26.43 19.70
CA THR A 242 -9.81 26.04 21.02
C THR A 242 -10.39 24.62 20.93
N ALA A 243 -10.25 23.84 21.99
CA ALA A 243 -10.75 22.47 22.09
C ALA A 243 -12.26 22.31 21.80
N SER A 244 -13.02 23.41 21.81
CA SER A 244 -14.44 23.44 21.43
C SER A 244 -14.70 23.17 19.94
N HIS A 245 -13.67 23.31 19.08
CA HIS A 245 -13.79 23.00 17.65
C HIS A 245 -13.65 21.50 17.34
N ASP A 246 -13.14 20.72 18.30
CA ASP A 246 -12.90 19.29 18.11
C ASP A 246 -14.11 18.42 18.53
N ALA A 247 -15.00 18.98 19.34
CA ALA A 247 -16.17 18.26 19.87
C ALA A 247 -17.33 18.07 18.85
N THR A 248 -17.14 18.58 17.61
CA THR A 248 -18.16 18.55 16.55
C THR A 248 -17.75 17.73 15.31
N ARG A 249 -16.71 16.90 15.44
CA ARG A 249 -16.26 16.01 14.35
C ARG A 249 -16.48 14.56 14.65
#